data_2934702e4686321bb5dbe14ed0c39014
#
_entry.id   2934702e4686321bb5dbe14ed0c39014
#
_cell.length_a   1.000
_cell.length_b   1.000
_cell.length_c   1.000
_cell.angle_alpha   90.00
_cell.angle_beta   90.00
_cell.angle_gamma   90.00
#
_symmetry.space_group_name_H-M   'P 1'
#
loop_
_entity.id
_entity.type
_entity.pdbx_description
1 polymer ?
#
loop_
_entity_poly.entity_id
_entity_poly.type
_entity_poly.pdbx_seq_one_letter_code
_entity_poly.pdbx_strand_id
1 'polypeptide(L)'
;MSPRAPRNSGPSGPRRPGGPAPRPSAFRVEQLLRQARLEPDGRRFADDAAFTDWLAEGNEAALLAAREATVAADPHERAQDLAFEAYELPATKALAAAKRALKLDPACLDAQAIKAYVTSGDSAALIATIEDMLAAAEETYGPAFFADAAGDYWSLVPARPYLRTARQLAELLWDSGYRLDAVAWYEFLMELDPEDHSGNAALLVGHYLAMGEVQRAWDTLEQYDPGDSALMAWAWVLLYLLVDDEDAARTGLDRALALNPYAATGILGLGDEPVRETLPYVAAGSQAEANVCDQVLGEAWDRAPFAQDWLEDVMVALGLLDGDPDDDGDGNPPPPPLRIVN
;
A
#
# COMPACT_ATOMS: atom_id res chain seq x y z
N MET A 1 50.47 -20.23 -10.75
CA MET A 1 49.77 -19.09 -11.34
C MET A 1 49.38 -19.48 -12.76
N SER A 2 48.11 -19.88 -12.97
CA SER A 2 47.55 -20.16 -14.30
C SER A 2 46.51 -19.10 -14.65
N PRO A 3 46.50 -18.56 -15.88
CA PRO A 3 45.58 -17.48 -16.25
C PRO A 3 44.16 -18.00 -16.51
N ARG A 4 43.18 -17.27 -15.98
CA ARG A 4 41.76 -17.48 -16.19
C ARG A 4 41.36 -17.07 -17.62
N ALA A 5 40.69 -17.97 -18.34
CA ALA A 5 40.09 -17.70 -19.64
C ALA A 5 38.94 -16.70 -19.60
N PRO A 6 38.70 -15.90 -20.64
CA PRO A 6 37.58 -14.93 -20.68
C PRO A 6 36.24 -15.64 -20.88
N ARG A 7 35.22 -15.18 -20.15
CA ARG A 7 33.83 -15.65 -20.30
C ARG A 7 33.26 -15.12 -21.62
N ASN A 8 32.89 -16.06 -22.47
CA ASN A 8 32.23 -15.86 -23.74
C ASN A 8 30.77 -15.35 -23.48
N SER A 9 30.49 -14.12 -23.88
CA SER A 9 29.13 -13.57 -23.94
C SER A 9 28.47 -14.12 -25.22
N GLY A 10 27.59 -15.14 -25.04
CA GLY A 10 26.77 -15.66 -26.11
C GLY A 10 25.72 -14.62 -26.57
N PRO A 11 25.24 -14.69 -27.84
CA PRO A 11 24.32 -13.73 -28.39
C PRO A 11 22.93 -13.82 -27.70
N SER A 12 22.42 -12.65 -27.33
CA SER A 12 21.05 -12.47 -26.81
C SER A 12 20.04 -12.97 -27.87
N GLY A 13 19.32 -14.02 -27.53
CA GLY A 13 18.21 -14.52 -28.34
C GLY A 13 17.11 -13.47 -28.53
N PRO A 14 16.26 -13.61 -29.57
CA PRO A 14 15.25 -12.61 -29.88
C PRO A 14 14.24 -12.50 -28.73
N ARG A 15 13.98 -11.24 -28.30
CA ARG A 15 12.94 -10.92 -27.34
C ARG A 15 11.59 -11.42 -27.86
N ARG A 16 10.87 -12.20 -27.05
CA ARG A 16 9.49 -12.59 -27.34
C ARG A 16 8.64 -11.32 -27.42
N PRO A 17 7.88 -11.09 -28.49
CA PRO A 17 6.90 -10.02 -28.53
C PRO A 17 5.67 -10.43 -27.74
N GLY A 18 5.14 -9.52 -26.85
CA GLY A 18 3.77 -9.57 -26.39
C GLY A 18 3.52 -9.96 -24.94
N GLY A 19 4.30 -9.43 -23.98
CA GLY A 19 3.74 -9.21 -22.64
C GLY A 19 3.00 -7.86 -22.60
N PRO A 20 1.95 -7.71 -21.77
CA PRO A 20 1.33 -6.40 -21.58
C PRO A 20 2.40 -5.38 -21.18
N ALA A 21 2.28 -4.15 -21.68
CA ALA A 21 3.19 -3.08 -21.31
C ALA A 21 3.18 -2.93 -19.78
N PRO A 22 4.35 -2.67 -19.13
CA PRO A 22 4.37 -2.45 -17.70
C PRO A 22 3.44 -1.27 -17.38
N ARG A 23 2.55 -1.46 -16.36
CA ARG A 23 1.66 -0.39 -15.91
C ARG A 23 2.50 0.80 -15.43
N PRO A 24 2.11 2.03 -15.76
CA PRO A 24 2.81 3.22 -15.25
C PRO A 24 2.73 3.27 -13.73
N SER A 25 3.74 3.88 -13.07
CA SER A 25 3.70 4.12 -11.62
C SER A 25 2.52 5.03 -11.26
N ALA A 26 2.00 4.95 -10.01
CA ALA A 26 0.89 5.81 -9.57
C ALA A 26 1.23 7.29 -9.70
N PHE A 27 2.47 7.68 -9.43
CA PHE A 27 2.92 9.06 -9.64
C PHE A 27 2.89 9.46 -11.11
N ARG A 28 3.21 8.51 -12.00
CA ARG A 28 3.10 8.74 -13.43
C ARG A 28 1.66 8.97 -13.87
N VAL A 29 0.73 8.16 -13.37
CA VAL A 29 -0.70 8.34 -13.62
C VAL A 29 -1.16 9.71 -13.11
N GLU A 30 -0.79 10.08 -11.89
CA GLU A 30 -1.15 11.37 -11.32
C GLU A 30 -0.56 12.56 -12.09
N GLN A 31 0.71 12.50 -12.53
CA GLN A 31 1.31 13.52 -13.39
C GLN A 31 0.48 13.77 -14.66
N LEU A 32 0.04 12.69 -15.30
CA LEU A 32 -0.75 12.77 -16.53
C LEU A 32 -2.18 13.22 -16.26
N LEU A 33 -2.79 12.80 -15.14
CA LEU A 33 -4.10 13.32 -14.70
C LEU A 33 -4.07 14.82 -14.43
N ARG A 34 -3.01 15.31 -13.76
CA ARG A 34 -2.81 16.75 -13.55
C ARG A 34 -2.79 17.49 -14.89
N GLN A 35 -2.07 16.96 -15.88
CA GLN A 35 -2.04 17.56 -17.23
C GLN A 35 -3.38 17.50 -17.94
N ALA A 36 -4.07 16.36 -17.93
CA ALA A 36 -5.37 16.21 -18.58
C ALA A 36 -6.42 17.21 -18.06
N ARG A 37 -6.33 17.61 -16.79
CA ARG A 37 -7.21 18.63 -16.19
C ARG A 37 -6.86 20.05 -16.59
N LEU A 38 -5.62 20.32 -16.98
CA LEU A 38 -5.18 21.61 -17.45
C LEU A 38 -5.47 21.83 -18.94
N GLU A 39 -5.83 20.75 -19.68
CA GLU A 39 -6.23 20.88 -21.08
C GLU A 39 -7.53 21.68 -21.21
N PRO A 40 -7.71 22.45 -22.31
CA PRO A 40 -8.88 23.32 -22.52
C PRO A 40 -10.23 22.58 -22.41
N ASP A 41 -10.23 21.29 -22.73
CA ASP A 41 -11.43 20.44 -22.69
C ASP A 41 -11.76 19.96 -21.26
N GLY A 42 -10.82 20.07 -20.30
CA GLY A 42 -10.99 19.69 -18.90
C GLY A 42 -11.53 18.28 -18.73
N ARG A 43 -10.94 17.28 -19.41
CA ARG A 43 -11.45 15.90 -19.37
C ARG A 43 -11.58 15.40 -17.95
N ARG A 44 -12.75 14.83 -17.65
CA ARG A 44 -13.00 14.11 -16.40
C ARG A 44 -13.11 12.63 -16.72
N PHE A 45 -12.53 11.82 -15.85
CA PHE A 45 -12.61 10.37 -15.89
C PHE A 45 -13.37 9.92 -14.65
N ALA A 46 -14.05 8.77 -14.75
CA ALA A 46 -14.80 8.22 -13.62
C ALA A 46 -13.86 7.84 -12.48
N ASP A 47 -12.70 7.27 -12.82
CA ASP A 47 -11.66 6.84 -11.89
C ASP A 47 -10.28 6.80 -12.59
N ASP A 48 -9.25 6.44 -11.85
CA ASP A 48 -7.89 6.31 -12.37
C ASP A 48 -7.74 5.12 -13.33
N ALA A 49 -8.60 4.09 -13.23
CA ALA A 49 -8.61 2.96 -14.15
C ALA A 49 -9.11 3.38 -15.54
N ALA A 50 -10.24 4.09 -15.59
CA ALA A 50 -10.77 4.64 -16.83
C ALA A 50 -9.77 5.60 -17.51
N PHE A 51 -9.02 6.36 -16.73
CA PHE A 51 -7.94 7.20 -17.26
C PHE A 51 -6.79 6.36 -17.81
N THR A 52 -6.38 5.31 -17.10
CA THR A 52 -5.30 4.42 -17.54
C THR A 52 -5.66 3.70 -18.83
N ASP A 53 -6.90 3.24 -18.98
CA ASP A 53 -7.39 2.63 -20.21
C ASP A 53 -7.35 3.63 -21.38
N TRP A 54 -7.78 4.86 -21.14
CA TRP A 54 -7.70 5.92 -22.16
C TRP A 54 -6.24 6.24 -22.56
N LEU A 55 -5.27 6.21 -21.62
CA LEU A 55 -3.85 6.35 -21.96
C LEU A 55 -3.36 5.20 -22.84
N ALA A 56 -3.81 3.97 -22.59
CA ALA A 56 -3.46 2.78 -23.38
C ALA A 56 -3.96 2.83 -24.82
N GLU A 57 -4.98 3.65 -25.13
CA GLU A 57 -5.46 3.94 -26.48
C GLU A 57 -4.48 4.79 -27.32
N GLY A 58 -3.33 5.17 -26.75
CA GLY A 58 -2.26 5.93 -27.45
C GLY A 58 -2.23 7.42 -27.12
N ASN A 59 -2.99 7.87 -26.14
CA ASN A 59 -3.08 9.29 -25.74
C ASN A 59 -1.90 9.74 -24.86
N GLU A 60 -1.12 8.81 -24.31
CA GLU A 60 -0.04 9.09 -23.35
C GLU A 60 1.04 10.02 -23.93
N ALA A 61 1.49 9.77 -25.17
CA ALA A 61 2.59 10.54 -25.76
C ALA A 61 2.22 12.01 -25.98
N ALA A 62 0.99 12.29 -26.37
CA ALA A 62 0.50 13.67 -26.55
C ALA A 62 0.41 14.40 -25.20
N LEU A 63 -0.11 13.71 -24.16
CA LEU A 63 -0.19 14.29 -22.82
C LEU A 63 1.18 14.55 -22.21
N LEU A 64 2.15 13.69 -22.46
CA LEU A 64 3.54 13.89 -22.03
C LEU A 64 4.17 15.11 -22.67
N ALA A 65 4.00 15.30 -23.97
CA ALA A 65 4.54 16.49 -24.64
C ALA A 65 3.90 17.77 -24.10
N ALA A 66 2.57 17.76 -23.85
CA ALA A 66 1.88 18.87 -23.19
C ALA A 66 2.39 19.10 -21.76
N ARG A 67 2.64 18.03 -20.99
CA ARG A 67 3.20 18.10 -19.63
C ARG A 67 4.57 18.76 -19.60
N GLU A 68 5.46 18.41 -20.51
CA GLU A 68 6.79 19.02 -20.60
C GLU A 68 6.69 20.55 -20.79
N ALA A 69 5.78 21.03 -21.62
CA ALA A 69 5.54 22.43 -21.83
C ALA A 69 4.97 23.14 -20.58
N THR A 70 4.02 22.50 -19.91
CA THR A 70 3.40 23.00 -18.68
C THR A 70 4.44 23.12 -17.57
N VAL A 71 5.21 22.08 -17.31
CA VAL A 71 6.26 22.02 -16.28
C VAL A 71 7.36 23.05 -16.55
N ALA A 72 7.66 23.32 -17.82
CA ALA A 72 8.63 24.37 -18.18
C ALA A 72 8.13 25.78 -17.86
N ALA A 73 6.81 26.01 -17.92
CA ALA A 73 6.18 27.31 -17.74
C ALA A 73 5.69 27.57 -16.30
N ASP A 74 5.30 26.50 -15.58
CA ASP A 74 4.70 26.60 -14.23
C ASP A 74 5.64 26.05 -13.15
N PRO A 75 6.15 26.92 -12.24
CA PRO A 75 7.00 26.52 -11.13
C PRO A 75 6.33 25.54 -10.16
N HIS A 76 5.01 25.64 -9.93
CA HIS A 76 4.27 24.74 -9.03
C HIS A 76 4.21 23.33 -9.59
N GLU A 77 3.85 23.19 -10.88
CA GLU A 77 3.81 21.89 -11.56
C GLU A 77 5.21 21.27 -11.65
N ARG A 78 6.24 22.10 -11.86
CA ARG A 78 7.63 21.63 -11.86
C ARG A 78 8.11 21.18 -10.47
N ALA A 79 7.67 21.86 -9.41
CA ALA A 79 7.97 21.44 -8.05
C ALA A 79 7.32 20.08 -7.72
N GLN A 80 6.07 19.91 -8.13
CA GLN A 80 5.36 18.66 -7.94
C GLN A 80 6.02 17.50 -8.68
N ASP A 81 6.45 17.69 -9.94
CA ASP A 81 7.18 16.66 -10.68
C ASP A 81 8.50 16.27 -10.03
N LEU A 82 9.24 17.24 -9.50
CA LEU A 82 10.45 16.96 -8.73
C LEU A 82 10.18 16.20 -7.43
N ALA A 83 9.03 16.40 -6.81
CA ALA A 83 8.62 15.65 -5.63
C ALA A 83 8.25 14.19 -6.01
N PHE A 84 7.54 13.98 -7.11
CA PHE A 84 7.28 12.63 -7.63
C PHE A 84 8.56 11.85 -7.96
N GLU A 85 9.51 12.51 -8.65
CA GLU A 85 10.82 11.91 -8.87
C GLU A 85 11.52 11.54 -7.54
N ALA A 86 11.39 12.39 -6.52
CA ALA A 86 12.05 12.18 -5.23
C ALA A 86 11.55 10.93 -4.50
N TYR A 87 10.29 10.55 -4.62
CA TYR A 87 9.74 9.33 -4.02
C TYR A 87 10.42 8.05 -4.54
N GLU A 88 10.94 8.08 -5.76
CA GLU A 88 11.62 6.94 -6.40
C GLU A 88 13.13 6.92 -6.16
N LEU A 89 13.67 7.89 -5.42
CA LEU A 89 15.11 8.07 -5.23
C LEU A 89 15.59 7.63 -3.83
N PRO A 90 16.82 7.16 -3.70
CA PRO A 90 17.44 6.98 -2.39
C PRO A 90 17.48 8.28 -1.59
N ALA A 91 17.36 8.20 -0.25
CA ALA A 91 17.15 9.32 0.69
C ALA A 91 17.99 10.58 0.40
N THR A 92 19.29 10.42 0.13
CA THR A 92 20.19 11.58 -0.15
C THR A 92 19.80 12.33 -1.43
N LYS A 93 19.42 11.59 -2.47
CA LYS A 93 18.99 12.15 -3.76
C LYS A 93 17.58 12.69 -3.64
N ALA A 94 16.68 12.01 -2.92
CA ALA A 94 15.34 12.45 -2.60
C ALA A 94 15.36 13.82 -1.90
N LEU A 95 16.18 13.97 -0.87
CA LEU A 95 16.36 15.26 -0.18
C LEU A 95 16.86 16.37 -1.11
N ALA A 96 17.78 16.06 -2.02
CA ALA A 96 18.27 17.05 -2.98
C ALA A 96 17.18 17.47 -3.97
N ALA A 97 16.36 16.55 -4.45
CA ALA A 97 15.21 16.81 -5.32
C ALA A 97 14.13 17.62 -4.59
N ALA A 98 13.75 17.21 -3.38
CA ALA A 98 12.80 17.94 -2.53
C ALA A 98 13.25 19.38 -2.24
N LYS A 99 14.54 19.59 -1.92
CA LYS A 99 15.07 20.95 -1.74
C LYS A 99 15.03 21.79 -3.03
N ARG A 100 15.13 21.18 -4.19
CA ARG A 100 14.96 21.88 -5.48
C ARG A 100 13.50 22.23 -5.72
N ALA A 101 12.57 21.31 -5.42
CA ALA A 101 11.14 21.53 -5.51
C ALA A 101 10.73 22.71 -4.61
N LEU A 102 11.15 22.73 -3.35
CA LEU A 102 10.84 23.78 -2.39
C LEU A 102 11.43 25.17 -2.72
N LYS A 103 12.42 25.25 -3.61
CA LYS A 103 12.89 26.54 -4.15
C LYS A 103 11.95 27.08 -5.22
N LEU A 104 11.23 26.24 -5.92
CA LEU A 104 10.27 26.58 -6.96
C LEU A 104 8.90 26.88 -6.34
N ASP A 105 8.49 26.01 -5.43
CA ASP A 105 7.24 26.13 -4.69
C ASP A 105 7.46 25.74 -3.22
N PRO A 106 7.59 26.71 -2.30
CA PRO A 106 7.72 26.44 -0.87
C PRO A 106 6.52 25.69 -0.27
N ALA A 107 5.33 25.76 -0.90
CA ALA A 107 4.11 25.11 -0.46
C ALA A 107 3.92 23.69 -1.02
N CYS A 108 4.85 23.18 -1.84
CA CYS A 108 4.80 21.81 -2.34
C CYS A 108 4.84 20.80 -1.19
N LEU A 109 3.68 20.26 -0.83
CA LEU A 109 3.48 19.46 0.38
C LEU A 109 4.27 18.14 0.31
N ASP A 110 4.25 17.44 -0.84
CA ASP A 110 5.05 16.23 -1.04
C ASP A 110 6.55 16.49 -0.81
N ALA A 111 7.07 17.61 -1.31
CA ALA A 111 8.48 17.96 -1.12
C ALA A 111 8.81 18.34 0.34
N GLN A 112 7.87 18.97 1.05
CA GLN A 112 7.99 19.23 2.48
C GLN A 112 8.02 17.91 3.27
N ALA A 113 7.11 16.98 2.98
CA ALA A 113 7.04 15.67 3.62
C ALA A 113 8.33 14.87 3.41
N ILE A 114 8.81 14.73 2.17
CA ILE A 114 10.07 14.05 1.87
C ILE A 114 11.25 14.67 2.65
N LYS A 115 11.33 15.99 2.68
CA LYS A 115 12.36 16.69 3.46
C LYS A 115 12.24 16.37 4.94
N ALA A 116 11.04 16.43 5.52
CA ALA A 116 10.80 16.15 6.93
C ALA A 116 11.24 14.71 7.29
N TYR A 117 10.80 13.71 6.54
CA TYR A 117 11.19 12.33 6.76
C TYR A 117 12.70 12.08 6.69
N VAL A 118 13.40 12.71 5.74
CA VAL A 118 14.84 12.48 5.57
C VAL A 118 15.68 13.26 6.58
N THR A 119 15.18 14.37 7.13
CA THR A 119 15.96 15.24 8.02
C THR A 119 15.55 15.16 9.48
N SER A 120 14.44 14.55 9.83
CA SER A 120 14.01 14.44 11.21
C SER A 120 14.93 13.48 11.98
N GLY A 121 15.23 13.84 13.23
CA GLY A 121 16.09 13.06 14.12
C GLY A 121 15.31 12.06 14.99
N ASP A 122 14.00 12.28 15.17
CA ASP A 122 13.13 11.44 15.99
C ASP A 122 11.66 11.54 15.52
N SER A 123 10.86 10.55 15.91
CA SER A 123 9.46 10.45 15.50
C SER A 123 8.59 11.58 16.07
N ALA A 124 8.82 12.06 17.27
CA ALA A 124 7.98 13.08 17.88
C ALA A 124 8.15 14.43 17.16
N ALA A 125 9.39 14.79 16.81
CA ALA A 125 9.67 15.99 16.01
C ALA A 125 9.12 15.87 14.59
N LEU A 126 9.13 14.66 14.00
CA LEU A 126 8.55 14.39 12.68
C LEU A 126 7.04 14.54 12.73
N ILE A 127 6.35 13.93 13.70
CA ILE A 127 4.90 14.06 13.91
C ILE A 127 4.53 15.55 13.98
N ALA A 128 5.12 16.31 14.89
CA ALA A 128 4.82 17.73 15.04
C ALA A 128 5.04 18.52 13.73
N THR A 129 6.11 18.19 12.98
CA THR A 129 6.38 18.84 11.68
C THR A 129 5.31 18.54 10.66
N ILE A 130 4.83 17.28 10.58
CA ILE A 130 3.80 16.90 9.61
C ILE A 130 2.44 17.48 10.01
N GLU A 131 2.11 17.52 11.31
CA GLU A 131 0.91 18.21 11.81
C GLU A 131 0.89 19.68 11.43
N ASP A 132 2.01 20.41 11.64
CA ASP A 132 2.14 21.81 11.24
C ASP A 132 1.98 22.00 9.71
N MET A 133 2.50 21.06 8.92
CA MET A 133 2.37 21.09 7.46
C MET A 133 0.92 20.88 7.02
N LEU A 134 0.20 19.94 7.62
CA LEU A 134 -1.21 19.69 7.32
C LEU A 134 -2.08 20.88 7.74
N ALA A 135 -1.86 21.43 8.93
CA ALA A 135 -2.57 22.62 9.39
C ALA A 135 -2.37 23.83 8.45
N ALA A 136 -1.14 24.05 7.96
CA ALA A 136 -0.85 25.10 6.99
C ALA A 136 -1.52 24.86 5.63
N ALA A 137 -1.61 23.59 5.19
CA ALA A 137 -2.34 23.23 3.98
C ALA A 137 -3.85 23.44 4.15
N GLU A 138 -4.42 23.08 5.29
CA GLU A 138 -5.83 23.32 5.62
C GLU A 138 -6.19 24.80 5.62
N GLU A 139 -5.33 25.63 6.22
CA GLU A 139 -5.50 27.09 6.18
C GLU A 139 -5.48 27.63 4.74
N THR A 140 -4.60 27.08 3.89
CA THR A 140 -4.46 27.48 2.49
C THR A 140 -5.67 27.08 1.65
N TYR A 141 -6.17 25.85 1.81
CA TYR A 141 -7.36 25.36 1.11
C TYR A 141 -8.63 26.02 1.63
N GLY A 142 -8.71 26.25 2.94
CA GLY A 142 -9.85 26.84 3.61
C GLY A 142 -11.03 25.87 3.79
N PRO A 143 -11.95 26.19 4.71
CA PRO A 143 -13.05 25.28 5.10
C PRO A 143 -14.05 24.99 3.97
N ALA A 144 -14.24 25.93 3.04
CA ALA A 144 -15.12 25.72 1.90
C ALA A 144 -14.62 24.61 0.96
N PHE A 145 -13.31 24.52 0.78
CA PHE A 145 -12.69 23.48 -0.05
C PHE A 145 -12.98 22.07 0.50
N PHE A 146 -12.82 21.88 1.80
CA PHE A 146 -13.11 20.59 2.43
C PHE A 146 -14.61 20.26 2.41
N ALA A 147 -15.48 21.24 2.60
CA ALA A 147 -16.92 21.03 2.55
C ALA A 147 -17.40 20.69 1.13
N ASP A 148 -16.87 21.36 0.12
CA ASP A 148 -17.23 21.12 -1.29
C ASP A 148 -16.64 19.81 -1.85
N ALA A 149 -15.53 19.36 -1.26
CA ALA A 149 -14.82 18.16 -1.65
C ALA A 149 -15.23 16.91 -0.87
N ALA A 150 -16.03 17.05 0.19
CA ALA A 150 -16.44 15.95 1.06
C ALA A 150 -17.08 14.81 0.25
N GLY A 151 -16.49 13.61 0.36
CA GLY A 151 -16.95 12.42 -0.38
C GLY A 151 -16.38 12.27 -1.80
N ASP A 152 -15.61 13.24 -2.33
CA ASP A 152 -14.96 13.13 -3.65
C ASP A 152 -13.56 13.80 -3.67
N TYR A 153 -12.87 13.74 -2.55
CA TYR A 153 -11.56 14.41 -2.39
C TYR A 153 -10.48 13.81 -3.29
N TRP A 154 -10.57 12.50 -3.56
CA TRP A 154 -9.64 11.82 -4.46
C TRP A 154 -9.69 12.36 -5.89
N SER A 155 -10.86 12.73 -6.37
CA SER A 155 -11.04 13.32 -7.70
C SER A 155 -10.38 14.69 -7.83
N LEU A 156 -10.06 15.35 -6.71
CA LEU A 156 -9.32 16.61 -6.69
C LEU A 156 -7.81 16.34 -6.73
N VAL A 157 -7.29 16.01 -7.92
CA VAL A 157 -5.87 15.61 -8.09
C VAL A 157 -4.87 16.56 -7.39
N PRO A 158 -5.06 17.92 -7.40
CA PRO A 158 -4.18 18.83 -6.64
C PRO A 158 -4.22 18.63 -5.12
N ALA A 159 -5.25 17.99 -4.57
CA ALA A 159 -5.39 17.71 -3.15
C ALA A 159 -4.78 16.36 -2.71
N ARG A 160 -4.46 15.48 -3.64
CA ARG A 160 -3.84 14.16 -3.34
C ARG A 160 -2.57 14.25 -2.49
N PRO A 161 -1.69 15.28 -2.61
CA PRO A 161 -0.58 15.46 -1.68
C PRO A 161 -1.00 15.59 -0.21
N TYR A 162 -2.16 16.20 0.06
CA TYR A 162 -2.72 16.29 1.40
C TYR A 162 -3.13 14.89 1.92
N LEU A 163 -3.87 14.11 1.12
CA LEU A 163 -4.26 12.75 1.49
C LEU A 163 -3.03 11.87 1.78
N ARG A 164 -2.00 11.95 0.94
CA ARG A 164 -0.74 11.21 1.16
C ARG A 164 -0.04 11.61 2.46
N THR A 165 0.06 12.91 2.71
CA THR A 165 0.73 13.41 3.92
C THR A 165 -0.05 13.07 5.18
N ALA A 166 -1.37 13.16 5.15
CA ALA A 166 -2.24 12.76 6.26
C ALA A 166 -2.14 11.24 6.54
N ARG A 167 -2.11 10.41 5.49
CA ARG A 167 -1.87 8.97 5.65
C ARG A 167 -0.49 8.68 6.24
N GLN A 168 0.56 9.35 5.77
CA GLN A 168 1.89 9.21 6.34
C GLN A 168 1.94 9.60 7.83
N LEU A 169 1.17 10.61 8.24
CA LEU A 169 1.01 10.96 9.65
C LEU A 169 0.34 9.83 10.43
N ALA A 170 -0.75 9.27 9.90
CA ALA A 170 -1.47 8.17 10.53
C ALA A 170 -0.56 6.93 10.72
N GLU A 171 0.20 6.54 9.69
CA GLU A 171 1.20 5.46 9.77
C GLU A 171 2.26 5.75 10.84
N LEU A 172 2.81 6.97 10.87
CA LEU A 172 3.83 7.37 11.85
C LEU A 172 3.29 7.40 13.29
N LEU A 173 2.06 7.85 13.48
CA LEU A 173 1.37 7.83 14.77
C LEU A 173 1.17 6.39 15.25
N TRP A 174 0.75 5.47 14.37
CA TRP A 174 0.61 4.07 14.69
C TRP A 174 1.93 3.45 15.13
N ASP A 175 2.98 3.60 14.34
CA ASP A 175 4.32 3.10 14.62
C ASP A 175 4.92 3.69 15.91
N SER A 176 4.50 4.91 16.27
CA SER A 176 4.93 5.59 17.49
C SER A 176 4.07 5.28 18.73
N GLY A 177 3.03 4.43 18.59
CA GLY A 177 2.16 4.01 19.68
C GLY A 177 0.97 4.93 19.97
N TYR A 178 0.77 6.00 19.20
CA TYR A 178 -0.38 6.91 19.30
C TYR A 178 -1.59 6.33 18.54
N ARG A 179 -2.07 5.17 18.99
CA ARG A 179 -3.05 4.32 18.31
C ARG A 179 -4.37 5.01 18.00
N LEU A 180 -4.94 5.71 18.98
CA LEU A 180 -6.22 6.40 18.82
C LEU A 180 -6.13 7.55 17.83
N ASP A 181 -5.03 8.30 17.87
CA ASP A 181 -4.81 9.41 16.96
C ASP A 181 -4.58 8.90 15.53
N ALA A 182 -3.86 7.79 15.37
CA ALA A 182 -3.66 7.14 14.08
C ALA A 182 -5.00 6.70 13.46
N VAL A 183 -5.83 6.02 14.24
CA VAL A 183 -7.16 5.58 13.78
C VAL A 183 -8.05 6.78 13.43
N ALA A 184 -8.04 7.85 14.24
CA ALA A 184 -8.81 9.04 13.94
C ALA A 184 -8.41 9.70 12.59
N TRP A 185 -7.10 9.69 12.25
CA TRP A 185 -6.63 10.18 10.96
C TRP A 185 -7.08 9.28 9.80
N TYR A 186 -7.04 7.95 9.95
CA TYR A 186 -7.54 7.04 8.93
C TYR A 186 -9.06 7.18 8.72
N GLU A 187 -9.83 7.32 9.80
CA GLU A 187 -11.28 7.57 9.72
C GLU A 187 -11.59 8.87 9.00
N PHE A 188 -10.85 9.94 9.31
CA PHE A 188 -10.95 11.21 8.60
C PHE A 188 -10.63 11.06 7.10
N LEU A 189 -9.59 10.29 6.75
CA LEU A 189 -9.27 10.00 5.35
C LEU A 189 -10.39 9.24 4.65
N MET A 190 -11.07 8.30 5.34
CA MET A 190 -12.23 7.59 4.79
C MET A 190 -13.45 8.51 4.62
N GLU A 191 -13.63 9.53 5.47
CA GLU A 191 -14.67 10.55 5.28
C GLU A 191 -14.41 11.40 4.04
N LEU A 192 -13.15 11.71 3.74
CA LEU A 192 -12.75 12.46 2.55
C LEU A 192 -12.84 11.64 1.26
N ASP A 193 -12.53 10.35 1.33
CA ASP A 193 -12.49 9.40 0.21
C ASP A 193 -13.25 8.10 0.56
N PRO A 194 -14.60 8.13 0.60
CA PRO A 194 -15.42 6.99 1.01
C PRO A 194 -15.33 5.78 0.06
N GLU A 195 -14.85 5.97 -1.16
CA GLU A 195 -14.63 4.87 -2.12
C GLU A 195 -13.26 4.19 -1.90
N ASP A 196 -12.48 4.70 -0.95
CA ASP A 196 -11.17 4.16 -0.55
C ASP A 196 -10.17 3.95 -1.69
N HIS A 197 -10.06 4.90 -2.59
CA HIS A 197 -9.07 4.85 -3.66
C HIS A 197 -7.61 4.76 -3.15
N SER A 198 -7.39 5.18 -1.91
CA SER A 198 -6.08 5.15 -1.26
C SER A 198 -5.77 3.83 -0.53
N GLY A 199 -6.75 2.92 -0.36
CA GLY A 199 -6.59 1.64 0.33
C GLY A 199 -6.40 1.78 1.85
N ASN A 200 -7.07 2.76 2.48
CA ASN A 200 -6.99 2.99 3.93
C ASN A 200 -7.84 2.00 4.73
N ALA A 201 -8.93 1.48 4.14
CA ALA A 201 -9.82 0.52 4.79
C ALA A 201 -9.06 -0.74 5.25
N ALA A 202 -8.15 -1.24 4.41
CA ALA A 202 -7.33 -2.40 4.74
C ALA A 202 -6.45 -2.17 5.98
N LEU A 203 -5.85 -0.97 6.10
CA LEU A 203 -5.04 -0.59 7.27
C LEU A 203 -5.91 -0.43 8.51
N LEU A 204 -7.08 0.23 8.38
CA LEU A 204 -8.05 0.37 9.47
C LEU A 204 -8.52 -0.98 10.02
N VAL A 205 -8.80 -1.95 9.15
CA VAL A 205 -9.17 -3.32 9.58
C VAL A 205 -8.07 -3.91 10.46
N GLY A 206 -6.81 -3.87 10.02
CA GLY A 206 -5.68 -4.34 10.81
C GLY A 206 -5.57 -3.63 12.17
N HIS A 207 -5.73 -2.32 12.18
CA HIS A 207 -5.66 -1.52 13.40
C HIS A 207 -6.83 -1.79 14.35
N TYR A 208 -8.06 -1.91 13.85
CA TYR A 208 -9.22 -2.27 14.67
C TYR A 208 -9.05 -3.67 15.29
N LEU A 209 -8.62 -4.66 14.51
CA LEU A 209 -8.35 -6.00 15.02
C LEU A 209 -7.25 -6.00 16.07
N ALA A 210 -6.15 -5.27 15.85
CA ALA A 210 -5.07 -5.12 16.82
C ALA A 210 -5.51 -4.41 18.11
N MET A 211 -6.52 -3.54 18.05
CA MET A 211 -7.09 -2.86 19.22
C MET A 211 -8.24 -3.63 19.87
N GLY A 212 -8.71 -4.74 19.28
CA GLY A 212 -9.87 -5.49 19.75
C GLY A 212 -11.20 -4.83 19.44
N GLU A 213 -11.23 -3.87 18.52
CA GLU A 213 -12.42 -3.16 18.05
C GLU A 213 -13.19 -4.01 17.00
N VAL A 214 -13.61 -5.21 17.42
CA VAL A 214 -14.15 -6.27 16.55
C VAL A 214 -15.32 -5.79 15.70
N GLN A 215 -16.26 -5.02 16.27
CA GLN A 215 -17.41 -4.54 15.51
C GLN A 215 -17.02 -3.55 14.41
N ARG A 216 -16.06 -2.67 14.69
CA ARG A 216 -15.57 -1.70 13.71
C ARG A 216 -14.81 -2.39 12.57
N ALA A 217 -14.03 -3.43 12.89
CA ALA A 217 -13.37 -4.26 11.90
C ALA A 217 -14.40 -4.98 11.00
N TRP A 218 -15.47 -5.53 11.62
CA TRP A 218 -16.56 -6.18 10.90
C TRP A 218 -17.23 -5.23 9.90
N ASP A 219 -17.69 -4.07 10.38
CA ASP A 219 -18.41 -3.10 9.56
C ASP A 219 -17.52 -2.61 8.38
N THR A 220 -16.21 -2.44 8.62
CA THR A 220 -15.26 -2.03 7.59
C THR A 220 -15.04 -3.15 6.56
N LEU A 221 -14.90 -4.40 7.00
CA LEU A 221 -14.77 -5.55 6.11
C LEU A 221 -16.02 -5.76 5.26
N GLU A 222 -17.23 -5.67 5.84
CA GLU A 222 -18.49 -5.77 5.08
C GLU A 222 -18.60 -4.70 4.00
N GLN A 223 -18.14 -3.50 4.29
CA GLN A 223 -18.26 -2.38 3.37
C GLN A 223 -17.21 -2.40 2.25
N TYR A 224 -15.97 -2.80 2.56
CA TYR A 224 -14.82 -2.54 1.69
C TYR A 224 -14.14 -3.81 1.14
N ASP A 225 -14.54 -5.03 1.54
CA ASP A 225 -13.92 -6.23 0.99
C ASP A 225 -14.38 -6.49 -0.46
N PRO A 226 -13.48 -6.35 -1.47
CA PRO A 226 -13.83 -6.56 -2.87
C PRO A 226 -14.05 -8.03 -3.24
N GLY A 227 -13.75 -8.96 -2.34
CA GLY A 227 -13.87 -10.39 -2.54
C GLY A 227 -12.61 -11.09 -3.09
N ASP A 228 -11.66 -10.35 -3.65
CA ASP A 228 -10.40 -10.85 -4.23
C ASP A 228 -9.13 -10.34 -3.52
N SER A 229 -9.28 -9.69 -2.36
CA SER A 229 -8.18 -9.23 -1.52
C SER A 229 -7.71 -10.32 -0.56
N ALA A 230 -6.45 -10.75 -0.67
CA ALA A 230 -5.85 -11.69 0.28
C ALA A 230 -5.84 -11.12 1.70
N LEU A 231 -5.46 -9.84 1.86
CA LEU A 231 -5.43 -9.18 3.15
C LEU A 231 -6.80 -9.21 3.85
N MET A 232 -7.88 -8.83 3.13
CA MET A 232 -9.23 -8.84 3.70
C MET A 232 -9.68 -10.28 4.02
N ALA A 233 -9.32 -11.27 3.18
CA ALA A 233 -9.64 -12.67 3.46
C ALA A 233 -8.97 -13.18 4.74
N TRP A 234 -7.68 -12.87 4.97
CA TRP A 234 -6.98 -13.22 6.20
C TRP A 234 -7.49 -12.44 7.43
N ALA A 235 -7.94 -11.20 7.24
CA ALA A 235 -8.59 -10.43 8.29
C ALA A 235 -9.93 -11.06 8.72
N TRP A 236 -10.74 -11.57 7.77
CA TRP A 236 -11.97 -12.31 8.07
C TRP A 236 -11.72 -13.57 8.88
N VAL A 237 -10.66 -14.34 8.58
CA VAL A 237 -10.33 -15.54 9.37
C VAL A 237 -10.10 -15.17 10.83
N LEU A 238 -9.25 -14.15 11.09
CA LEU A 238 -9.00 -13.69 12.45
C LEU A 238 -10.26 -13.17 13.13
N LEU A 239 -11.06 -12.38 12.40
CA LEU A 239 -12.30 -11.81 12.95
C LEU A 239 -13.28 -12.91 13.39
N TYR A 240 -13.50 -13.95 12.57
CA TYR A 240 -14.37 -15.07 12.92
C TYR A 240 -13.87 -15.80 14.19
N LEU A 241 -12.54 -16.00 14.32
CA LEU A 241 -11.97 -16.58 15.53
C LEU A 241 -12.16 -15.67 16.76
N LEU A 242 -12.07 -14.36 16.59
CA LEU A 242 -12.30 -13.41 17.69
C LEU A 242 -13.74 -13.37 18.16
N VAL A 243 -14.72 -13.76 17.32
CA VAL A 243 -16.14 -13.89 17.70
C VAL A 243 -16.57 -15.32 18.00
N ASP A 244 -15.62 -16.25 18.16
CA ASP A 244 -15.86 -17.66 18.49
C ASP A 244 -16.70 -18.41 17.42
N ASP A 245 -16.58 -18.01 16.13
CA ASP A 245 -17.22 -18.66 14.98
C ASP A 245 -16.17 -19.46 14.17
N GLU A 246 -15.82 -20.62 14.70
CA GLU A 246 -14.80 -21.49 14.07
C GLU A 246 -15.24 -22.06 12.72
N ASP A 247 -16.54 -22.30 12.52
CA ASP A 247 -17.04 -22.81 11.25
C ASP A 247 -16.90 -21.77 10.12
N ALA A 248 -17.21 -20.50 10.43
CA ALA A 248 -16.97 -19.39 9.51
C ALA A 248 -15.47 -19.16 9.29
N ALA A 249 -14.63 -19.28 10.32
CA ALA A 249 -13.19 -19.17 10.20
C ALA A 249 -12.60 -20.22 9.24
N ARG A 250 -13.05 -21.49 9.33
CA ARG A 250 -12.63 -22.56 8.40
C ARG A 250 -13.03 -22.25 6.96
N THR A 251 -14.26 -21.80 6.76
CA THR A 251 -14.72 -21.39 5.42
C THR A 251 -13.94 -20.19 4.88
N GLY A 252 -13.65 -19.21 5.74
CA GLY A 252 -12.82 -18.05 5.41
C GLY A 252 -11.38 -18.44 5.07
N LEU A 253 -10.82 -19.43 5.78
CA LEU A 253 -9.47 -19.94 5.53
C LEU A 253 -9.32 -20.55 4.14
N ASP A 254 -10.31 -21.30 3.66
CA ASP A 254 -10.29 -21.85 2.30
C ASP A 254 -10.13 -20.73 1.26
N ARG A 255 -10.85 -19.62 1.42
CA ARG A 255 -10.73 -18.44 0.57
C ARG A 255 -9.36 -17.76 0.72
N ALA A 256 -8.89 -17.57 1.96
CA ALA A 256 -7.62 -16.91 2.25
C ALA A 256 -6.44 -17.67 1.64
N LEU A 257 -6.42 -19.01 1.78
CA LEU A 257 -5.42 -19.87 1.18
C LEU A 257 -5.48 -19.89 -0.35
N ALA A 258 -6.70 -19.84 -0.93
CA ALA A 258 -6.85 -19.76 -2.39
C ALA A 258 -6.32 -18.44 -2.97
N LEU A 259 -6.43 -17.34 -2.24
CA LEU A 259 -5.93 -16.02 -2.66
C LEU A 259 -4.43 -15.89 -2.43
N ASN A 260 -3.94 -16.24 -1.23
CA ASN A 260 -2.51 -16.19 -0.91
C ASN A 260 -2.13 -17.19 0.20
N PRO A 261 -1.61 -18.37 -0.15
CA PRO A 261 -1.21 -19.37 0.84
C PRO A 261 0.07 -18.98 1.61
N TYR A 262 0.89 -18.07 1.09
CA TYR A 262 2.13 -17.67 1.75
C TYR A 262 1.90 -16.80 2.98
N ALA A 263 0.75 -16.15 3.10
CA ALA A 263 0.46 -15.28 4.24
C ALA A 263 0.38 -16.05 5.57
N ALA A 264 -0.05 -17.32 5.54
CA ALA A 264 -0.09 -18.17 6.74
C ALA A 264 1.27 -18.29 7.42
N THR A 265 2.35 -18.46 6.65
CA THR A 265 3.71 -18.61 7.22
C THR A 265 4.22 -17.32 7.85
N GLY A 266 3.87 -16.15 7.27
CA GLY A 266 4.16 -14.84 7.87
C GLY A 266 3.41 -14.65 9.19
N ILE A 267 2.08 -14.87 9.18
CA ILE A 267 1.20 -14.77 10.35
C ILE A 267 1.67 -15.68 11.51
N LEU A 268 2.17 -16.88 11.18
CA LEU A 268 2.71 -17.82 12.17
C LEU A 268 4.18 -17.55 12.57
N GLY A 269 4.80 -16.51 12.01
CA GLY A 269 6.21 -16.20 12.28
C GLY A 269 7.19 -17.26 11.77
N LEU A 270 6.77 -18.12 10.85
CA LEU A 270 7.58 -19.22 10.28
C LEU A 270 8.32 -18.82 9.00
N GLY A 271 8.13 -17.59 8.53
CA GLY A 271 8.78 -17.03 7.34
C GLY A 271 10.11 -16.34 7.64
N ASP A 272 10.83 -15.96 6.59
CA ASP A 272 11.94 -15.00 6.72
C ASP A 272 11.42 -13.64 7.19
N GLU A 273 12.29 -12.81 7.81
CA GLU A 273 11.87 -11.45 8.21
C GLU A 273 11.21 -10.71 7.03
N PRO A 274 9.99 -10.17 7.23
CA PRO A 274 9.25 -9.55 6.14
C PRO A 274 9.99 -8.31 5.62
N VAL A 275 10.17 -8.26 4.30
CA VAL A 275 10.64 -7.05 3.64
C VAL A 275 9.46 -6.08 3.57
N ARG A 276 9.64 -4.85 4.08
CA ARG A 276 8.57 -3.84 4.03
C ARG A 276 8.19 -3.54 2.58
N GLU A 277 6.99 -3.95 2.22
CA GLU A 277 6.43 -3.76 0.88
C GLU A 277 5.59 -2.48 0.83
N THR A 278 5.45 -1.90 -0.36
CA THR A 278 4.67 -0.70 -0.57
C THR A 278 3.40 -1.04 -1.36
N LEU A 279 2.22 -0.91 -0.74
CA LEU A 279 0.95 -0.98 -1.43
C LEU A 279 0.87 0.17 -2.46
N PRO A 280 0.24 -0.02 -3.63
CA PRO A 280 -0.57 -1.14 -4.14
C PRO A 280 0.13 -1.98 -5.22
N TYR A 281 1.44 -2.03 -5.27
CA TYR A 281 2.21 -2.56 -6.41
C TYR A 281 2.66 -4.01 -6.28
N VAL A 282 2.07 -4.76 -5.36
CA VAL A 282 2.38 -6.19 -5.19
C VAL A 282 1.49 -7.06 -6.09
N ALA A 283 2.07 -8.12 -6.64
CA ALA A 283 1.31 -9.06 -7.44
C ALA A 283 0.42 -9.93 -6.55
N ALA A 284 -0.85 -10.10 -6.92
CA ALA A 284 -1.77 -10.99 -6.21
C ALA A 284 -1.22 -12.43 -6.13
N GLY A 285 -1.40 -13.09 -4.99
CA GLY A 285 -0.90 -14.43 -4.70
C GLY A 285 0.63 -14.53 -4.56
N SER A 286 1.36 -13.41 -4.45
CA SER A 286 2.82 -13.39 -4.32
C SER A 286 3.29 -13.36 -2.86
N GLN A 287 4.58 -13.70 -2.65
CA GLN A 287 5.24 -13.51 -1.36
C GLN A 287 5.24 -12.04 -0.92
N ALA A 288 5.35 -11.10 -1.86
CA ALA A 288 5.28 -9.68 -1.56
C ALA A 288 3.90 -9.27 -1.00
N GLU A 289 2.80 -9.83 -1.53
CA GLU A 289 1.47 -9.62 -0.96
C GLU A 289 1.32 -10.28 0.41
N ALA A 290 1.90 -11.46 0.62
CA ALA A 290 1.94 -12.11 1.93
C ALA A 290 2.66 -11.24 2.97
N ASN A 291 3.78 -10.61 2.60
CA ASN A 291 4.48 -9.66 3.46
C ASN A 291 3.62 -8.45 3.81
N VAL A 292 2.76 -7.99 2.89
CA VAL A 292 1.80 -6.92 3.19
C VAL A 292 0.72 -7.39 4.16
N CYS A 293 0.21 -8.62 4.00
CA CYS A 293 -0.73 -9.21 4.96
C CYS A 293 -0.11 -9.25 6.37
N ASP A 294 1.13 -9.69 6.49
CA ASP A 294 1.87 -9.73 7.75
C ASP A 294 2.09 -8.32 8.33
N GLN A 295 2.52 -7.35 7.53
CA GLN A 295 2.71 -5.96 7.97
C GLN A 295 1.43 -5.33 8.53
N VAL A 296 0.28 -5.63 7.95
CA VAL A 296 -1.00 -5.02 8.33
C VAL A 296 -1.69 -5.80 9.44
N LEU A 297 -1.66 -7.13 9.38
CA LEU A 297 -2.42 -7.99 10.29
C LEU A 297 -1.57 -8.62 11.38
N GLY A 298 -0.24 -8.67 11.22
CA GLY A 298 0.66 -9.40 12.14
C GLY A 298 0.47 -9.03 13.58
N GLU A 299 0.39 -7.72 13.91
CA GLU A 299 0.15 -7.29 15.28
C GLU A 299 -1.21 -7.77 15.82
N ALA A 300 -2.24 -7.84 14.99
CA ALA A 300 -3.55 -8.32 15.41
C ALA A 300 -3.53 -9.83 15.70
N TRP A 301 -2.83 -10.60 14.87
CA TRP A 301 -2.62 -12.04 15.10
C TRP A 301 -1.75 -12.31 16.31
N ASP A 302 -0.67 -11.55 16.54
CA ASP A 302 0.20 -11.66 17.73
C ASP A 302 -0.56 -11.41 19.03
N ARG A 303 -1.62 -10.61 18.99
CA ARG A 303 -2.49 -10.34 20.15
C ARG A 303 -3.55 -11.41 20.38
N ALA A 304 -3.68 -12.37 19.48
CA ALA A 304 -4.61 -13.47 19.53
C ALA A 304 -3.89 -14.84 19.43
N PRO A 305 -3.04 -15.22 20.39
CA PRO A 305 -2.25 -16.46 20.32
C PRO A 305 -3.13 -17.69 20.05
N PHE A 306 -4.32 -17.75 20.63
CA PHE A 306 -5.27 -18.85 20.39
C PHE A 306 -5.68 -18.98 18.92
N ALA A 307 -5.67 -17.88 18.17
CA ALA A 307 -5.98 -17.89 16.74
C ALA A 307 -4.77 -18.39 15.93
N GLN A 308 -3.55 -18.06 16.37
CA GLN A 308 -2.33 -18.62 15.78
C GLN A 308 -2.24 -20.13 16.03
N ASP A 309 -2.49 -20.58 17.27
CA ASP A 309 -2.53 -22.01 17.63
C ASP A 309 -3.56 -22.76 16.77
N TRP A 310 -4.78 -22.20 16.63
CA TRP A 310 -5.81 -22.76 15.76
C TRP A 310 -5.37 -22.83 14.29
N LEU A 311 -4.74 -21.77 13.77
CA LEU A 311 -4.26 -21.73 12.40
C LEU A 311 -3.17 -22.79 12.16
N GLU A 312 -2.22 -22.92 13.09
CA GLU A 312 -1.15 -23.93 13.03
C GLU A 312 -1.72 -25.35 13.01
N ASP A 313 -2.63 -25.67 13.95
CA ASP A 313 -3.31 -26.97 14.01
C ASP A 313 -4.02 -27.31 12.70
N VAL A 314 -4.75 -26.35 12.13
CA VAL A 314 -5.48 -26.56 10.86
C VAL A 314 -4.51 -26.73 9.69
N MET A 315 -3.43 -25.94 9.63
CA MET A 315 -2.43 -26.04 8.57
C MET A 315 -1.68 -27.38 8.61
N VAL A 316 -1.37 -27.90 9.82
CA VAL A 316 -0.81 -29.23 10.03
C VAL A 316 -1.81 -30.31 9.57
N ALA A 317 -3.08 -30.19 9.98
CA ALA A 317 -4.13 -31.14 9.59
C ALA A 317 -4.37 -31.18 8.06
N LEU A 318 -4.16 -30.06 7.36
CA LEU A 318 -4.21 -29.97 5.91
C LEU A 318 -2.91 -30.47 5.23
N GLY A 319 -1.85 -30.79 5.99
CA GLY A 319 -0.54 -31.18 5.47
C GLY A 319 0.20 -30.03 4.76
N LEU A 320 -0.09 -28.79 5.14
CA LEU A 320 0.54 -27.57 4.63
C LEU A 320 1.72 -27.10 5.49
N LEU A 321 1.79 -27.59 6.75
CA LEU A 321 2.92 -27.45 7.64
C LEU A 321 3.36 -28.83 8.14
N ASP A 322 4.65 -28.99 8.43
CA ASP A 322 5.17 -30.15 9.14
C ASP A 322 4.74 -30.04 10.61
N GLY A 323 4.08 -31.08 11.14
CA GLY A 323 3.76 -31.16 12.56
C GLY A 323 5.02 -31.23 13.44
N ASP A 324 4.89 -30.86 14.71
CA ASP A 324 5.97 -30.98 15.68
C ASP A 324 6.48 -32.45 15.70
N PRO A 325 7.78 -32.70 15.39
CA PRO A 325 8.33 -34.05 15.41
C PRO A 325 8.30 -34.74 16.77
N ASP A 326 8.01 -33.99 17.85
CA ASP A 326 7.87 -34.51 19.22
C ASP A 326 6.41 -34.85 19.60
N ASP A 327 5.41 -34.55 18.73
CA ASP A 327 4.04 -35.00 18.90
C ASP A 327 3.90 -36.45 18.38
N ASP A 328 4.11 -37.41 19.27
CA ASP A 328 4.01 -38.87 19.03
C ASP A 328 2.56 -39.32 18.68
N GLY A 329 1.83 -38.55 17.87
CA GLY A 329 0.53 -38.90 17.30
C GLY A 329 0.67 -39.99 16.23
N ASP A 330 0.29 -41.19 16.60
CA ASP A 330 0.05 -42.41 15.80
C ASP A 330 0.62 -42.45 14.35
N GLY A 331 1.82 -42.99 14.24
CA GLY A 331 2.51 -43.74 13.18
C GLY A 331 2.05 -43.72 11.71
N ASN A 332 1.47 -42.64 11.20
CA ASN A 332 1.17 -42.50 9.78
C ASN A 332 2.26 -41.63 9.11
N PRO A 333 2.88 -42.10 8.01
CA PRO A 333 3.93 -41.30 7.36
C PRO A 333 3.36 -40.00 6.82
N PRO A 334 4.10 -38.88 6.94
CA PRO A 334 3.66 -37.58 6.45
C PRO A 334 3.37 -37.62 4.96
N PRO A 335 2.37 -36.84 4.47
CA PRO A 335 2.12 -36.71 3.04
C PRO A 335 3.33 -36.06 2.36
N PRO A 336 3.60 -36.39 1.08
CA PRO A 336 4.73 -35.86 0.37
C PRO A 336 4.61 -34.31 0.24
N PRO A 337 5.72 -33.56 0.33
CA PRO A 337 5.71 -32.10 0.25
C PRO A 337 5.06 -31.63 -1.04
N LEU A 338 4.18 -30.63 -0.92
CA LEU A 338 3.51 -30.00 -2.06
C LEU A 338 4.58 -29.46 -3.03
N ARG A 339 4.66 -30.05 -4.21
CA ARG A 339 5.44 -29.48 -5.32
C ARG A 339 4.65 -28.29 -5.86
N ILE A 340 5.13 -27.09 -5.52
CA ILE A 340 4.68 -25.87 -6.19
C ILE A 340 5.07 -26.04 -7.66
N VAL A 341 4.10 -26.19 -8.53
CA VAL A 341 4.29 -26.19 -9.99
C VAL A 341 4.39 -24.72 -10.39
N ASN A 342 5.61 -24.31 -10.77
CA ASN A 342 5.91 -22.97 -11.32
C ASN A 342 5.18 -22.73 -12.64
#